data_e1597162cac0c079e2d47682a1dfc61e
#
_entry.id   e1597162cac0c079e2d47682a1dfc61e
#
_cell.length_a   1.000
_cell.length_b   1.000
_cell.length_c   1.000
_cell.angle_alpha   90.00
_cell.angle_beta   90.00
_cell.angle_gamma   90.00
#
_symmetry.space_group_name_H-M   'P 1'
#
loop_
_entity.id
_entity.type
_entity.pdbx_description
1 polymer ?
#
loop_
_entity_poly.entity_id
_entity_poly.type
_entity_poly.pdbx_seq_one_letter_code
_entity_poly.pdbx_strand_id
1 'polypeptide(L)'
;MNTGSKLHAPISEHERARVHKRTLTVVILSQILGGAGLAAGIAVGALLAQDMLGSDALSGLPTGLFTLGSALAAYLVGRSTQRFGRRMGLACGFLTGGIGALGVVIAAIADNAPLLFVALFVYGSGTATNLQARYAGTDLALPSRRGFGASMAMVATTIGAVAGPNLIEPMGVFADAIGVPTLAGPFILAAVAYTVAGLFLFAFLRPDPYLLARDIAEHETAQAAQSDQATTIPKVGVSAYVSATVMVLTQIVMIAIMTMTPVHMRAHDHGMDAIGLVIGLRIGAMWLPSLFTGTLADKLGRTPMVIASGVTLLLAGLLAAFAPADSLGLLILALVLLGLGWNFGLVAGTALVVDATVPQNRPKTQGTIDVLIALAGAGGGVASGAVMHATSYQVLSIGGGTLVTLLIPVLFWARNEQR
;
A
#
# COMPACT_ATOMS: atom_id res chain seq x y z
N MET A 1 16.17 20.69 28.45
CA MET A 1 15.28 21.82 28.20
C MET A 1 13.86 21.28 28.16
N ASN A 2 13.13 21.60 29.23
CA ASN A 2 11.79 21.06 29.51
C ASN A 2 10.78 21.93 28.76
N THR A 3 10.36 21.49 27.54
CA THR A 3 9.24 22.14 26.86
C THR A 3 7.97 21.56 27.46
N GLY A 4 7.47 22.28 28.47
CA GLY A 4 6.21 21.97 29.12
C GLY A 4 5.12 21.70 28.10
N SER A 5 4.56 20.51 28.15
CA SER A 5 3.34 20.11 27.43
C SER A 5 2.26 21.10 27.83
N LYS A 6 1.85 21.96 26.91
CA LYS A 6 0.63 22.74 27.08
C LYS A 6 -0.52 21.72 27.05
N LEU A 7 -0.99 21.33 28.23
CA LEU A 7 -2.22 20.60 28.44
C LEU A 7 -3.37 21.43 27.83
N HIS A 8 -3.72 21.16 26.59
CA HIS A 8 -4.91 21.73 25.97
C HIS A 8 -6.13 21.06 26.63
N ALA A 9 -7.17 21.86 26.86
CA ALA A 9 -8.45 21.36 27.40
C ALA A 9 -8.96 20.16 26.58
N PRO A 10 -9.70 19.21 27.18
CA PRO A 10 -10.20 18.04 26.47
C PRO A 10 -11.00 18.47 25.25
N ILE A 11 -10.53 18.03 24.07
CA ILE A 11 -11.18 18.36 22.78
C ILE A 11 -12.56 17.71 22.76
N SER A 12 -13.60 18.49 22.45
CA SER A 12 -14.96 17.99 22.35
C SER A 12 -15.08 16.93 21.23
N GLU A 13 -16.00 15.98 21.37
CA GLU A 13 -16.29 14.99 20.32
C GLU A 13 -16.64 15.65 18.97
N HIS A 14 -17.34 16.78 19.01
CA HIS A 14 -17.66 17.55 17.82
C HIS A 14 -16.42 18.13 17.12
N GLU A 15 -15.49 18.63 17.89
CA GLU A 15 -14.22 19.14 17.36
C GLU A 15 -13.34 18.01 16.79
N ARG A 16 -13.24 16.88 17.50
CA ARG A 16 -12.58 15.67 17.01
C ARG A 16 -13.16 15.22 15.66
N ALA A 17 -14.50 15.20 15.52
CA ALA A 17 -15.18 14.83 14.28
C ALA A 17 -14.88 15.82 13.15
N ARG A 18 -14.83 17.13 13.45
CA ARG A 18 -14.48 18.18 12.47
C ARG A 18 -13.05 18.02 11.97
N VAL A 19 -12.10 17.83 12.88
CA VAL A 19 -10.68 17.61 12.52
C VAL A 19 -10.52 16.33 11.73
N HIS A 20 -11.20 15.24 12.11
CA HIS A 20 -11.18 13.98 11.38
C HIS A 20 -11.69 14.13 9.94
N LYS A 21 -12.81 14.82 9.73
CA LYS A 21 -13.36 15.10 8.39
C LYS A 21 -12.36 15.90 7.53
N ARG A 22 -11.73 16.93 8.10
CA ARG A 22 -10.69 17.71 7.43
C ARG A 22 -9.48 16.84 7.07
N THR A 23 -9.00 16.02 8.00
CA THR A 23 -7.90 15.07 7.77
C THR A 23 -8.21 14.14 6.60
N LEU A 24 -9.40 13.52 6.58
CA LEU A 24 -9.82 12.66 5.47
C LEU A 24 -9.81 13.41 4.15
N THR A 25 -10.36 14.62 4.08
CA THR A 25 -10.37 15.42 2.85
C THR A 25 -8.95 15.69 2.34
N VAL A 26 -8.05 16.11 3.22
CA VAL A 26 -6.65 16.39 2.87
C VAL A 26 -5.93 15.13 2.39
N VAL A 27 -6.12 14.02 3.08
CA VAL A 27 -5.52 12.72 2.70
C VAL A 27 -6.07 12.24 1.36
N ILE A 28 -7.38 12.31 1.14
CA ILE A 28 -8.03 11.94 -0.12
C ILE A 28 -7.43 12.71 -1.30
N LEU A 29 -7.33 14.04 -1.21
CA LEU A 29 -6.76 14.87 -2.28
C LEU A 29 -5.28 14.54 -2.53
N SER A 30 -4.50 14.34 -1.47
CA SER A 30 -3.10 13.90 -1.60
C SER A 30 -2.97 12.51 -2.24
N GLN A 31 -3.87 11.59 -1.94
CA GLN A 31 -3.85 10.21 -2.45
C GLN A 31 -4.23 10.13 -3.93
N ILE A 32 -5.05 11.03 -4.44
CA ILE A 32 -5.32 11.13 -5.89
C ILE A 32 -4.00 11.42 -6.63
N LEU A 33 -3.22 12.39 -6.14
CA LEU A 33 -1.90 12.73 -6.70
C LEU A 33 -0.91 11.58 -6.50
N GLY A 34 -0.85 11.02 -5.28
CA GLY A 34 0.01 9.88 -4.97
C GLY A 34 -0.26 8.66 -5.84
N GLY A 35 -1.52 8.40 -6.19
CA GLY A 35 -1.91 7.34 -7.10
C GLY A 35 -1.39 7.55 -8.52
N ALA A 36 -1.44 8.77 -9.03
CA ALA A 36 -0.89 9.10 -10.35
C ALA A 36 0.64 8.89 -10.39
N GLY A 37 1.35 9.26 -9.31
CA GLY A 37 2.78 9.03 -9.20
C GLY A 37 3.15 7.54 -9.13
N LEU A 38 2.29 6.68 -8.59
CA LEU A 38 2.55 5.25 -8.46
C LEU A 38 2.64 4.52 -9.80
N ALA A 39 1.84 4.92 -10.78
CA ALA A 39 1.69 4.22 -12.05
C ALA A 39 2.98 4.18 -12.88
N ALA A 40 3.78 5.25 -12.87
CA ALA A 40 4.99 5.38 -13.67
C ALA A 40 6.03 4.28 -13.33
N GLY A 41 6.31 4.06 -12.06
CA GLY A 41 7.35 3.13 -11.61
C GLY A 41 7.04 1.67 -11.97
N ILE A 42 5.78 1.27 -11.85
CA ILE A 42 5.34 -0.10 -12.12
C ILE A 42 5.36 -0.40 -13.62
N ALA A 43 4.90 0.54 -14.45
CA ALA A 43 4.69 0.31 -15.87
C ALA A 43 5.96 0.53 -16.72
N VAL A 44 6.77 1.52 -16.39
CA VAL A 44 7.82 2.03 -17.29
C VAL A 44 9.23 1.87 -16.74
N GLY A 45 9.40 1.70 -15.40
CA GLY A 45 10.73 1.63 -14.80
C GLY A 45 11.62 0.49 -15.31
N ALA A 46 11.03 -0.69 -15.57
CA ALA A 46 11.75 -1.83 -16.12
C ALA A 46 12.11 -1.61 -17.60
N LEU A 47 11.19 -1.02 -18.38
CA LEU A 47 11.41 -0.71 -19.79
C LEU A 47 12.52 0.33 -19.98
N LEU A 48 12.53 1.37 -19.17
CA LEU A 48 13.57 2.40 -19.21
C LEU A 48 14.95 1.80 -18.87
N ALA A 49 15.02 0.92 -17.89
CA ALA A 49 16.27 0.26 -17.55
C ALA A 49 16.76 -0.70 -18.65
N GLN A 50 15.84 -1.42 -19.29
CA GLN A 50 16.16 -2.29 -20.42
C GLN A 50 16.69 -1.49 -21.60
N ASP A 51 16.08 -0.37 -21.93
CA ASP A 51 16.49 0.54 -22.99
C ASP A 51 17.91 1.08 -22.75
N MET A 52 18.21 1.56 -21.52
CA MET A 52 19.52 2.11 -21.16
C MET A 52 20.62 1.05 -21.03
N LEU A 53 20.30 -0.20 -20.66
CA LEU A 53 21.29 -1.25 -20.46
C LEU A 53 21.55 -2.09 -21.71
N GLY A 54 20.63 -2.07 -22.68
CA GLY A 54 20.68 -2.90 -23.88
C GLY A 54 20.70 -4.42 -23.60
N SER A 55 20.25 -4.85 -22.42
CA SER A 55 20.33 -6.23 -21.95
C SER A 55 19.15 -6.61 -21.07
N ASP A 56 18.59 -7.80 -21.31
CA ASP A 56 17.52 -8.39 -20.51
C ASP A 56 18.01 -8.99 -19.19
N ALA A 57 19.32 -9.23 -19.04
CA ALA A 57 19.89 -9.93 -17.89
C ALA A 57 19.66 -9.21 -16.55
N LEU A 58 19.51 -7.87 -16.57
CA LEU A 58 19.31 -7.03 -15.40
C LEU A 58 17.89 -6.44 -15.31
N SER A 59 16.96 -6.89 -16.13
CA SER A 59 15.59 -6.35 -16.21
C SER A 59 14.79 -6.42 -14.89
N GLY A 60 15.12 -7.35 -14.01
CA GLY A 60 14.52 -7.48 -12.68
C GLY A 60 15.12 -6.54 -11.60
N LEU A 61 16.32 -6.01 -11.83
CA LEU A 61 17.02 -5.19 -10.84
C LEU A 61 16.29 -3.88 -10.50
N PRO A 62 15.71 -3.13 -11.47
CA PRO A 62 14.91 -1.95 -11.21
C PRO A 62 13.75 -2.20 -10.22
N THR A 63 12.99 -3.26 -10.45
CA THR A 63 11.85 -3.63 -9.61
C THR A 63 12.32 -4.05 -8.20
N GLY A 64 13.43 -4.77 -8.11
CA GLY A 64 14.04 -5.14 -6.84
C GLY A 64 14.49 -3.92 -6.03
N LEU A 65 15.21 -3.00 -6.64
CA LEU A 65 15.68 -1.76 -5.99
C LEU A 65 14.53 -0.85 -5.57
N PHE A 66 13.56 -0.66 -6.44
CA PHE A 66 12.33 0.07 -6.14
C PHE A 66 11.60 -0.50 -4.92
N THR A 67 11.48 -1.83 -4.83
CA THR A 67 10.80 -2.50 -3.71
C THR A 67 11.62 -2.40 -2.42
N LEU A 68 12.96 -2.55 -2.49
CA LEU A 68 13.84 -2.36 -1.33
C LEU A 68 13.80 -0.90 -0.84
N GLY A 69 13.78 0.07 -1.74
CA GLY A 69 13.60 1.47 -1.42
C GLY A 69 12.25 1.75 -0.73
N SER A 70 11.19 1.11 -1.22
CA SER A 70 9.86 1.17 -0.60
C SER A 70 9.88 0.56 0.82
N ALA A 71 10.53 -0.56 1.04
CA ALA A 71 10.67 -1.18 2.36
C ALA A 71 11.42 -0.28 3.34
N LEU A 72 12.56 0.27 2.93
CA LEU A 72 13.31 1.24 3.77
C LEU A 72 12.49 2.48 4.08
N ALA A 73 11.81 3.02 3.07
CA ALA A 73 10.95 4.19 3.24
C ALA A 73 9.78 3.91 4.19
N ALA A 74 9.14 2.72 4.12
CA ALA A 74 8.09 2.34 5.05
C ALA A 74 8.57 2.38 6.51
N TYR A 75 9.78 1.91 6.76
CA TYR A 75 10.42 1.97 8.07
C TYR A 75 10.69 3.43 8.51
N LEU A 76 11.31 4.22 7.64
CA LEU A 76 11.68 5.62 7.94
C LEU A 76 10.46 6.52 8.12
N VAL A 77 9.44 6.40 7.27
CA VAL A 77 8.18 7.15 7.37
C VAL A 77 7.45 6.79 8.66
N GLY A 78 7.39 5.49 9.03
CA GLY A 78 6.81 5.07 10.30
C GLY A 78 7.51 5.67 11.51
N ARG A 79 8.84 5.67 11.52
CA ARG A 79 9.67 6.28 12.58
C ARG A 79 9.56 7.80 12.62
N SER A 80 9.61 8.44 11.46
CA SER A 80 9.43 9.89 11.32
C SER A 80 8.05 10.32 11.81
N THR A 81 7.01 9.58 11.42
CA THR A 81 5.64 9.81 11.90
C THR A 81 5.55 9.71 13.42
N GLN A 82 6.17 8.72 14.03
CA GLN A 82 6.14 8.55 15.48
C GLN A 82 6.78 9.71 16.22
N ARG A 83 7.83 10.31 15.66
CA ARG A 83 8.58 11.40 16.28
C ARG A 83 7.98 12.77 15.97
N PHE A 84 7.59 13.01 14.73
CA PHE A 84 7.25 14.33 14.19
C PHE A 84 5.80 14.46 13.72
N GLY A 85 5.01 13.39 13.80
CA GLY A 85 3.61 13.36 13.35
C GLY A 85 3.42 12.88 11.91
N ARG A 86 2.16 12.61 11.54
CA ARG A 86 1.76 12.16 10.19
C ARG A 86 2.10 13.18 9.11
N ARG A 87 1.89 14.45 9.41
CA ARG A 87 2.16 15.54 8.50
C ARG A 87 3.60 15.51 7.99
N MET A 88 4.58 15.41 8.91
CA MET A 88 5.99 15.37 8.54
C MET A 88 6.36 14.03 7.89
N GLY A 89 5.93 12.90 8.48
CA GLY A 89 6.27 11.58 7.95
C GLY A 89 5.81 11.37 6.52
N LEU A 90 4.54 11.66 6.23
CA LEU A 90 3.98 11.49 4.89
C LEU A 90 4.50 12.55 3.90
N ALA A 91 4.63 13.82 4.32
CA ALA A 91 5.17 14.86 3.46
C ALA A 91 6.61 14.56 3.02
N CYS A 92 7.50 14.23 3.96
CA CYS A 92 8.88 13.87 3.64
C CYS A 92 8.94 12.61 2.75
N GLY A 93 8.12 11.61 3.01
CA GLY A 93 8.10 10.39 2.20
C GLY A 93 7.69 10.63 0.75
N PHE A 94 6.65 11.43 0.51
CA PHE A 94 6.25 11.82 -0.86
C PHE A 94 7.28 12.74 -1.52
N LEU A 95 7.84 13.74 -0.81
CA LEU A 95 8.89 14.60 -1.36
C LEU A 95 10.13 13.80 -1.76
N THR A 96 10.55 12.82 -0.94
CA THR A 96 11.63 11.90 -1.28
C THR A 96 11.29 11.09 -2.54
N GLY A 97 10.05 10.60 -2.67
CA GLY A 97 9.58 9.92 -3.88
C GLY A 97 9.62 10.83 -5.11
N GLY A 98 9.24 12.10 -4.97
CA GLY A 98 9.32 13.10 -6.02
C GLY A 98 10.77 13.38 -6.47
N ILE A 99 11.70 13.48 -5.51
CA ILE A 99 13.14 13.61 -5.77
C ILE A 99 13.65 12.37 -6.52
N GLY A 100 13.23 11.16 -6.11
CA GLY A 100 13.56 9.92 -6.79
C GLY A 100 13.07 9.91 -8.25
N ALA A 101 11.80 10.30 -8.48
CA ALA A 101 11.24 10.40 -9.82
C ALA A 101 12.00 11.42 -10.70
N LEU A 102 12.33 12.58 -10.16
CA LEU A 102 13.16 13.57 -10.86
C LEU A 102 14.56 13.00 -11.15
N GLY A 103 15.14 12.26 -10.21
CA GLY A 103 16.42 11.56 -10.42
C GLY A 103 16.36 10.56 -11.56
N VAL A 104 15.24 9.84 -11.75
CA VAL A 104 15.03 8.95 -12.91
C VAL A 104 15.04 9.74 -14.22
N VAL A 105 14.37 10.89 -14.28
CA VAL A 105 14.39 11.76 -15.45
C VAL A 105 15.80 12.25 -15.77
N ILE A 106 16.55 12.69 -14.76
CA ILE A 106 17.94 13.14 -14.94
C ILE A 106 18.83 11.98 -15.40
N ALA A 107 18.64 10.78 -14.84
CA ALA A 107 19.39 9.59 -15.23
C ALA A 107 19.15 9.22 -16.70
N ALA A 108 17.89 9.31 -17.15
CA ALA A 108 17.52 9.07 -18.56
C ALA A 108 18.13 10.10 -19.51
N ILE A 109 18.14 11.39 -19.16
CA ILE A 109 18.77 12.45 -19.95
C ILE A 109 20.28 12.26 -20.04
N ALA A 110 20.91 11.85 -18.93
CA ALA A 110 22.37 11.66 -18.82
C ALA A 110 22.86 10.29 -19.31
N ASP A 111 21.94 9.41 -19.74
CA ASP A 111 22.21 8.00 -20.09
C ASP A 111 23.06 7.27 -19.01
N ASN A 112 22.69 7.47 -17.74
CA ASN A 112 23.45 7.01 -16.57
C ASN A 112 22.69 5.93 -15.81
N ALA A 113 22.97 4.65 -16.10
CA ALA A 113 22.33 3.52 -15.48
C ALA A 113 22.57 3.40 -13.95
N PRO A 114 23.77 3.64 -13.39
CA PRO A 114 23.97 3.71 -11.94
C PRO A 114 23.08 4.75 -11.26
N LEU A 115 22.94 5.93 -11.83
CA LEU A 115 22.06 6.98 -11.32
C LEU A 115 20.58 6.54 -11.39
N LEU A 116 20.17 5.86 -12.46
CA LEU A 116 18.83 5.31 -12.61
C LEU A 116 18.50 4.36 -11.44
N PHE A 117 19.41 3.45 -11.09
CA PHE A 117 19.20 2.49 -10.02
C PHE A 117 19.04 3.16 -8.64
N VAL A 118 19.90 4.14 -8.34
CA VAL A 118 19.78 4.93 -7.11
C VAL A 118 18.47 5.72 -7.09
N ALA A 119 18.11 6.33 -8.21
CA ALA A 119 16.89 7.10 -8.33
C ALA A 119 15.63 6.23 -8.17
N LEU A 120 15.59 5.03 -8.77
CA LEU A 120 14.48 4.08 -8.58
C LEU A 120 14.35 3.59 -7.13
N PHE A 121 15.48 3.35 -6.46
CA PHE A 121 15.48 3.04 -5.04
C PHE A 121 14.84 4.16 -4.21
N VAL A 122 15.23 5.42 -4.44
CA VAL A 122 14.67 6.59 -3.76
C VAL A 122 13.19 6.79 -4.12
N TYR A 123 12.84 6.57 -5.39
CA TYR A 123 11.46 6.69 -5.88
C TYR A 123 10.48 5.73 -5.18
N GLY A 124 10.94 4.56 -4.75
CA GLY A 124 10.16 3.60 -3.96
C GLY A 124 9.53 4.20 -2.69
N SER A 125 10.07 5.32 -2.17
CA SER A 125 9.52 6.00 -1.00
C SER A 125 8.10 6.57 -1.24
N GLY A 126 7.80 7.01 -2.45
CA GLY A 126 6.45 7.48 -2.82
C GLY A 126 5.40 6.37 -2.69
N THR A 127 5.74 5.14 -3.11
CA THR A 127 4.86 3.97 -3.00
C THR A 127 4.59 3.59 -1.55
N ALA A 128 5.63 3.52 -0.73
CA ALA A 128 5.48 3.23 0.71
C ALA A 128 4.63 4.28 1.40
N THR A 129 4.84 5.56 1.08
CA THR A 129 4.10 6.67 1.66
C THR A 129 2.64 6.65 1.23
N ASN A 130 2.36 6.37 -0.03
CA ASN A 130 1.00 6.19 -0.54
C ASN A 130 0.26 5.11 0.25
N LEU A 131 0.88 3.96 0.48
CA LEU A 131 0.28 2.89 1.27
C LEU A 131 0.09 3.30 2.73
N GLN A 132 1.03 4.02 3.35
CA GLN A 132 0.94 4.46 4.75
C GLN A 132 -0.06 5.59 5.00
N ALA A 133 -0.42 6.36 3.99
CA ALA A 133 -1.40 7.44 4.12
C ALA A 133 -2.78 6.94 4.60
N ARG A 134 -3.12 5.64 4.37
CA ARG A 134 -4.36 5.03 4.89
C ARG A 134 -4.49 5.11 6.41
N TYR A 135 -3.37 5.09 7.11
CA TYR A 135 -3.37 5.17 8.57
C TYR A 135 -3.75 6.56 9.10
N ALA A 136 -3.45 7.63 8.36
CA ALA A 136 -3.87 8.97 8.74
C ALA A 136 -5.41 9.10 8.79
N GLY A 137 -6.11 8.36 7.94
CA GLY A 137 -7.57 8.27 7.98
C GLY A 137 -8.12 7.56 9.22
N THR A 138 -7.29 6.79 9.94
CA THR A 138 -7.73 6.04 11.14
C THR A 138 -7.38 6.72 12.46
N ASP A 139 -6.41 7.65 12.50
CA ASP A 139 -5.83 8.16 13.74
C ASP A 139 -6.86 8.83 14.66
N LEU A 140 -7.80 9.61 14.11
CA LEU A 140 -8.88 10.27 14.86
C LEU A 140 -10.25 9.59 14.72
N ALA A 141 -10.31 8.49 13.96
CA ALA A 141 -11.55 7.76 13.76
C ALA A 141 -12.05 7.09 15.05
N LEU A 142 -13.35 7.12 15.25
CA LEU A 142 -13.98 6.29 16.29
C LEU A 142 -13.71 4.80 15.99
N PRO A 143 -13.64 3.93 17.02
CA PRO A 143 -13.43 2.50 16.82
C PRO A 143 -14.37 1.84 15.80
N SER A 144 -15.63 2.30 15.76
CA SER A 144 -16.67 1.86 14.82
C SER A 144 -16.51 2.39 13.39
N ARG A 145 -15.51 3.23 13.10
CA ARG A 145 -15.28 3.86 11.78
C ARG A 145 -13.83 3.78 11.31
N ARG A 146 -12.98 2.99 11.94
CA ARG A 146 -11.56 2.84 11.58
C ARG A 146 -11.39 2.22 10.20
N GLY A 147 -12.18 1.19 9.89
CA GLY A 147 -12.21 0.58 8.57
C GLY A 147 -12.60 1.57 7.47
N PHE A 148 -13.65 2.36 7.70
CA PHE A 148 -14.07 3.43 6.80
C PHE A 148 -12.96 4.47 6.57
N GLY A 149 -12.29 4.93 7.64
CA GLY A 149 -11.21 5.91 7.53
C GLY A 149 -10.02 5.41 6.69
N ALA A 150 -9.60 4.14 6.89
CA ALA A 150 -8.56 3.52 6.08
C ALA A 150 -8.97 3.39 4.61
N SER A 151 -10.19 2.94 4.37
CA SER A 151 -10.74 2.71 3.03
C SER A 151 -10.88 3.97 2.20
N MET A 152 -11.27 5.09 2.79
CA MET A 152 -11.41 6.35 2.08
C MET A 152 -10.07 6.85 1.50
N ALA A 153 -8.98 6.68 2.26
CA ALA A 153 -7.64 6.98 1.74
C ALA A 153 -7.26 6.06 0.58
N MET A 154 -7.61 4.77 0.65
CA MET A 154 -7.29 3.80 -0.40
C MET A 154 -8.08 4.03 -1.69
N VAL A 155 -9.39 4.33 -1.58
CA VAL A 155 -10.23 4.63 -2.76
C VAL A 155 -9.70 5.81 -3.54
N ALA A 156 -9.24 6.84 -2.86
CA ALA A 156 -8.69 8.03 -3.51
C ALA A 156 -7.49 7.73 -4.41
N THR A 157 -6.65 6.75 -4.01
CA THR A 157 -5.53 6.26 -4.83
C THR A 157 -6.01 5.70 -6.18
N THR A 158 -7.22 5.11 -6.23
CA THR A 158 -7.77 4.52 -7.46
C THR A 158 -7.85 5.53 -8.59
N ILE A 159 -8.30 6.75 -8.29
CA ILE A 159 -8.46 7.81 -9.30
C ILE A 159 -7.12 8.09 -9.97
N GLY A 160 -6.07 8.30 -9.18
CA GLY A 160 -4.72 8.52 -9.68
C GLY A 160 -4.12 7.29 -10.37
N ALA A 161 -4.33 6.11 -9.80
CA ALA A 161 -3.79 4.86 -10.34
C ALA A 161 -4.45 4.43 -11.67
N VAL A 162 -5.71 4.81 -11.89
CA VAL A 162 -6.40 4.61 -13.18
C VAL A 162 -6.00 5.70 -14.19
N ALA A 163 -5.86 6.94 -13.73
CA ALA A 163 -5.42 8.03 -14.61
C ALA A 163 -3.97 7.85 -15.08
N GLY A 164 -3.09 7.34 -14.22
CA GLY A 164 -1.65 7.20 -14.50
C GLY A 164 -1.32 6.45 -15.78
N PRO A 165 -1.78 5.20 -15.98
CA PRO A 165 -1.53 4.46 -17.22
C PRO A 165 -2.04 5.17 -18.48
N ASN A 166 -3.18 5.86 -18.39
CA ASN A 166 -3.74 6.62 -19.50
C ASN A 166 -2.93 7.89 -19.83
N LEU A 167 -2.07 8.32 -18.92
CA LEU A 167 -1.19 9.48 -19.10
C LEU A 167 0.23 9.08 -19.55
N ILE A 168 0.55 7.80 -19.68
CA ILE A 168 1.89 7.34 -20.09
C ILE A 168 2.24 7.88 -21.47
N GLU A 169 1.39 7.65 -22.45
CA GLU A 169 1.61 8.11 -23.84
C GLU A 169 1.62 9.63 -23.96
N PRO A 170 0.62 10.40 -23.45
CA PRO A 170 0.67 11.87 -23.46
C PRO A 170 1.93 12.43 -22.78
N MET A 171 2.37 11.84 -21.69
CA MET A 171 3.58 12.28 -20.97
C MET A 171 4.85 11.90 -21.72
N GLY A 172 4.85 10.79 -22.47
CA GLY A 172 5.94 10.44 -23.38
C GLY A 172 6.09 11.47 -24.52
N VAL A 173 4.98 11.84 -25.17
CA VAL A 173 4.95 12.89 -26.21
C VAL A 173 5.41 14.24 -25.64
N PHE A 174 4.96 14.59 -24.44
CA PHE A 174 5.41 15.82 -23.77
C PHE A 174 6.91 15.79 -23.48
N ALA A 175 7.46 14.68 -23.01
CA ALA A 175 8.88 14.52 -22.74
C ALA A 175 9.72 14.71 -24.00
N ASP A 176 9.32 14.06 -25.10
CA ASP A 176 9.97 14.20 -26.40
C ASP A 176 9.98 15.67 -26.90
N ALA A 177 8.87 16.37 -26.75
CA ALA A 177 8.73 17.77 -27.12
C ALA A 177 9.69 18.73 -26.38
N ILE A 178 10.16 18.34 -25.18
CA ILE A 178 11.12 19.10 -24.37
C ILE A 178 12.54 18.51 -24.40
N GLY A 179 12.80 17.55 -25.29
CA GLY A 179 14.12 16.92 -25.45
C GLY A 179 14.48 15.92 -24.36
N VAL A 180 13.49 15.33 -23.69
CA VAL A 180 13.66 14.28 -22.67
C VAL A 180 13.26 12.93 -23.29
N PRO A 181 13.98 11.82 -23.00
CA PRO A 181 13.59 10.50 -23.50
C PRO A 181 12.12 10.16 -23.19
N THR A 182 11.39 9.66 -24.18
CA THR A 182 9.95 9.36 -24.11
C THR A 182 9.57 8.52 -22.92
N LEU A 183 10.36 7.47 -22.58
CA LEU A 183 10.13 6.61 -21.44
C LEU A 183 10.33 7.31 -20.09
N ALA A 184 10.99 8.46 -20.03
CA ALA A 184 11.12 9.26 -18.81
C ALA A 184 9.89 10.16 -18.55
N GLY A 185 9.01 10.35 -19.55
CA GLY A 185 7.81 11.19 -19.43
C GLY A 185 6.92 10.88 -18.26
N PRO A 186 6.51 9.63 -18.02
CA PRO A 186 5.70 9.26 -16.86
C PRO A 186 6.36 9.58 -15.51
N PHE A 187 7.71 9.61 -15.44
CA PHE A 187 8.43 10.00 -14.23
C PHE A 187 8.42 11.51 -13.98
N ILE A 188 8.26 12.32 -15.03
CA ILE A 188 8.01 13.78 -14.89
C ILE A 188 6.66 13.98 -14.18
N LEU A 189 5.61 13.27 -14.62
CA LEU A 189 4.31 13.28 -13.95
C LEU A 189 4.44 12.83 -12.48
N ALA A 190 5.16 11.73 -12.22
CA ALA A 190 5.37 11.20 -10.88
C ALA A 190 6.12 12.21 -9.98
N ALA A 191 7.16 12.88 -10.51
CA ALA A 191 7.92 13.89 -9.77
C ALA A 191 7.02 15.05 -9.34
N VAL A 192 6.19 15.57 -10.25
CA VAL A 192 5.23 16.64 -9.96
C VAL A 192 4.17 16.15 -8.97
N ALA A 193 3.55 15.01 -9.23
CA ALA A 193 2.45 14.46 -8.45
C ALA A 193 2.86 14.19 -6.99
N TYR A 194 4.00 13.53 -6.77
CA TYR A 194 4.52 13.26 -5.42
C TYR A 194 4.98 14.55 -4.72
N THR A 195 5.63 15.46 -5.42
CA THR A 195 6.05 16.74 -4.82
C THR A 195 4.85 17.55 -4.38
N VAL A 196 3.83 17.68 -5.24
CA VAL A 196 2.60 18.41 -4.90
C VAL A 196 1.84 17.70 -3.78
N ALA A 197 1.74 16.36 -3.80
CA ALA A 197 1.13 15.60 -2.71
C ALA A 197 1.83 15.83 -1.37
N GLY A 198 3.17 15.80 -1.36
CA GLY A 198 3.98 16.04 -0.17
C GLY A 198 3.83 17.46 0.38
N LEU A 199 3.92 18.47 -0.48
CA LEU A 199 3.73 19.88 -0.12
C LEU A 199 2.31 20.16 0.36
N PHE A 200 1.31 19.54 -0.27
CA PHE A 200 -0.09 19.67 0.11
C PHE A 200 -0.33 19.10 1.52
N LEU A 201 0.18 17.91 1.82
CA LEU A 201 0.13 17.34 3.18
C LEU A 201 0.85 18.22 4.18
N PHE A 202 2.04 18.70 3.85
CA PHE A 202 2.80 19.58 4.71
C PHE A 202 2.06 20.89 5.04
N ALA A 203 1.38 21.49 4.07
CA ALA A 203 0.64 22.73 4.25
C ALA A 203 -0.69 22.53 4.99
N PHE A 204 -1.49 21.54 4.59
CA PHE A 204 -2.91 21.44 4.94
C PHE A 204 -3.24 20.38 6.00
N LEU A 205 -2.36 19.39 6.28
CA LEU A 205 -2.61 18.38 7.31
C LEU A 205 -2.34 18.97 8.71
N ARG A 206 -3.17 19.92 9.09
CA ARG A 206 -3.13 20.63 10.37
C ARG A 206 -4.54 20.72 10.97
N PRO A 207 -4.73 20.44 12.28
CA PRO A 207 -3.74 19.86 13.19
C PRO A 207 -3.30 18.46 12.76
N ASP A 208 -2.12 18.02 13.23
CA ASP A 208 -1.61 16.67 12.91
C ASP A 208 -2.49 15.61 13.58
N PRO A 209 -3.08 14.68 12.80
CA PRO A 209 -4.06 13.72 13.34
C PRO A 209 -3.45 12.74 14.34
N TYR A 210 -2.19 12.34 14.14
CA TYR A 210 -1.52 11.40 15.04
C TYR A 210 -1.11 12.07 16.36
N LEU A 211 -0.51 13.26 16.31
CA LEU A 211 -0.12 13.98 17.52
C LEU A 211 -1.35 14.29 18.37
N LEU A 212 -2.43 14.74 17.73
CA LEU A 212 -3.68 15.01 18.41
C LEU A 212 -4.29 13.75 19.05
N ALA A 213 -4.29 12.61 18.32
CA ALA A 213 -4.78 11.34 18.87
C ALA A 213 -3.94 10.84 20.04
N ARG A 214 -2.62 11.07 19.99
CA ARG A 214 -1.71 10.77 21.10
C ARG A 214 -1.98 11.63 22.31
N ASP A 215 -2.12 12.93 22.12
CA ASP A 215 -2.41 13.86 23.21
C ASP A 215 -3.75 13.52 23.90
N ILE A 216 -4.80 13.18 23.14
CA ILE A 216 -6.09 12.71 23.68
C ILE A 216 -5.88 11.46 24.53
N ALA A 217 -5.15 10.45 24.04
CA ALA A 217 -4.92 9.21 24.76
C ALA A 217 -4.06 9.42 26.02
N GLU A 218 -3.10 10.33 26.01
CA GLU A 218 -2.30 10.70 27.19
C GLU A 218 -3.17 11.36 28.27
N HIS A 219 -4.11 12.23 27.88
CA HIS A 219 -5.06 12.86 28.81
C HIS A 219 -6.02 11.82 29.42
N GLU A 220 -6.60 10.94 28.61
CA GLU A 220 -7.49 9.87 29.08
C GLU A 220 -6.77 8.96 30.10
N THR A 221 -5.51 8.60 29.80
CA THR A 221 -4.69 7.79 30.70
C THR A 221 -4.36 8.50 32.01
N ALA A 222 -4.05 9.81 31.96
CA ALA A 222 -3.77 10.62 33.15
C ALA A 222 -5.00 10.76 34.04
N GLN A 223 -6.19 10.94 33.48
CA GLN A 223 -7.44 10.99 34.22
C GLN A 223 -7.78 9.63 34.88
N ALA A 224 -7.57 8.52 34.15
CA ALA A 224 -7.76 7.18 34.70
C ALA A 224 -6.79 6.88 35.86
N ALA A 225 -5.54 7.33 35.77
CA ALA A 225 -4.56 7.17 36.84
C ALA A 225 -4.93 7.96 38.13
N GLN A 226 -5.60 9.10 37.98
CA GLN A 226 -6.10 9.87 39.15
C GLN A 226 -7.29 9.20 39.85
N SER A 227 -7.99 8.29 39.18
CA SER A 227 -9.12 7.52 39.72
C SER A 227 -8.72 6.13 40.25
N ASP A 228 -7.46 5.93 40.61
CA ASP A 228 -6.87 4.68 41.17
C ASP A 228 -7.01 3.44 40.25
N GLN A 229 -7.30 3.65 38.99
CA GLN A 229 -7.27 2.62 37.94
C GLN A 229 -5.92 2.65 37.22
N ALA A 230 -4.89 2.05 37.83
CA ALA A 230 -3.56 1.96 37.24
C ALA A 230 -3.61 1.17 35.91
N THR A 231 -3.65 1.88 34.80
CA THR A 231 -3.57 1.28 33.46
C THR A 231 -2.10 1.23 33.03
N THR A 232 -1.51 0.05 33.10
CA THR A 232 -0.24 -0.23 32.41
C THR A 232 -0.41 -0.02 30.91
N ILE A 233 0.57 0.64 30.26
CA ILE A 233 0.58 0.79 28.79
C ILE A 233 0.51 -0.62 28.17
N PRO A 234 -0.54 -0.98 27.44
CA PRO A 234 -0.68 -2.33 26.90
C PRO A 234 0.47 -2.62 25.94
N LYS A 235 1.08 -3.80 26.07
CA LYS A 235 1.98 -4.35 25.05
C LYS A 235 1.19 -4.50 23.76
N VAL A 236 1.91 -4.50 22.62
CA VAL A 236 1.31 -4.77 21.31
C VAL A 236 0.51 -6.06 21.40
N GLY A 237 -0.80 -5.96 21.19
CA GLY A 237 -1.72 -7.10 21.35
C GLY A 237 -1.53 -8.18 20.28
N VAL A 238 -1.96 -9.39 20.56
CA VAL A 238 -1.93 -10.55 19.62
C VAL A 238 -2.55 -10.20 18.27
N SER A 239 -3.59 -9.39 18.27
CA SER A 239 -4.26 -8.92 17.03
C SER A 239 -3.34 -8.18 16.07
N ALA A 240 -2.22 -7.58 16.52
CA ALA A 240 -1.24 -6.96 15.63
C ALA A 240 -0.42 -8.00 14.85
N TYR A 241 -0.10 -9.13 15.46
CA TYR A 241 0.56 -10.25 14.79
C TYR A 241 -0.37 -10.91 13.77
N VAL A 242 -1.64 -11.09 14.13
CA VAL A 242 -2.68 -11.54 13.19
C VAL A 242 -2.78 -10.59 12.00
N SER A 243 -2.84 -9.29 12.27
CA SER A 243 -2.86 -8.25 11.23
C SER A 243 -1.66 -8.35 10.30
N ALA A 244 -0.45 -8.46 10.85
CA ALA A 244 0.79 -8.61 10.07
C ALA A 244 0.73 -9.86 9.19
N THR A 245 0.35 -11.01 9.76
CA THR A 245 0.25 -12.27 9.02
C THR A 245 -0.78 -12.20 7.90
N VAL A 246 -1.97 -11.63 8.16
CA VAL A 246 -3.00 -11.44 7.13
C VAL A 246 -2.47 -10.60 5.98
N MET A 247 -1.92 -9.42 6.27
CA MET A 247 -1.43 -8.50 5.24
C MET A 247 -0.24 -9.06 4.46
N VAL A 248 0.67 -9.79 5.12
CA VAL A 248 1.82 -10.44 4.48
C VAL A 248 1.37 -11.59 3.58
N LEU A 249 0.54 -12.50 4.08
CA LEU A 249 0.06 -13.64 3.27
C LEU A 249 -0.75 -13.16 2.07
N THR A 250 -1.67 -12.23 2.26
CA THR A 250 -2.46 -11.67 1.15
C THR A 250 -1.58 -10.99 0.11
N GLN A 251 -0.50 -10.34 0.53
CA GLN A 251 0.46 -9.71 -0.37
C GLN A 251 1.25 -10.74 -1.18
N ILE A 252 1.76 -11.81 -0.53
CA ILE A 252 2.50 -12.89 -1.22
C ILE A 252 1.63 -13.52 -2.29
N VAL A 253 0.42 -13.93 -1.92
CA VAL A 253 -0.53 -14.61 -2.83
C VAL A 253 -0.87 -13.72 -4.02
N MET A 254 -1.19 -12.46 -3.73
CA MET A 254 -1.54 -11.48 -4.75
C MET A 254 -0.40 -11.27 -5.75
N ILE A 255 0.82 -11.03 -5.26
CA ILE A 255 1.97 -10.76 -6.11
C ILE A 255 2.37 -12.02 -6.89
N ALA A 256 2.39 -13.18 -6.25
CA ALA A 256 2.81 -14.42 -6.89
C ALA A 256 1.94 -14.77 -8.13
N ILE A 257 0.63 -14.77 -7.98
CA ILE A 257 -0.28 -15.09 -9.07
C ILE A 257 -0.28 -13.98 -10.14
N MET A 258 -0.37 -12.72 -9.69
CA MET A 258 -0.43 -11.56 -10.59
C MET A 258 0.77 -11.45 -11.52
N THR A 259 1.98 -11.67 -10.99
CA THR A 259 3.23 -11.45 -11.74
C THR A 259 3.37 -12.45 -12.88
N MET A 260 2.88 -13.67 -12.68
CA MET A 260 3.00 -14.75 -13.67
C MET A 260 1.79 -14.88 -14.61
N THR A 261 0.66 -14.24 -14.30
CA THR A 261 -0.53 -14.26 -15.18
C THR A 261 -0.25 -13.71 -16.59
N PRO A 262 0.39 -12.54 -16.77
CA PRO A 262 0.71 -12.05 -18.12
C PRO A 262 1.63 -12.98 -18.90
N VAL A 263 2.58 -13.65 -18.22
CA VAL A 263 3.49 -14.63 -18.82
C VAL A 263 2.68 -15.85 -19.30
N HIS A 264 1.78 -16.35 -18.44
CA HIS A 264 0.87 -17.45 -18.79
C HIS A 264 -0.04 -17.10 -19.97
N MET A 265 -0.65 -15.92 -19.95
CA MET A 265 -1.53 -15.44 -21.03
C MET A 265 -0.80 -15.33 -22.37
N ARG A 266 0.42 -14.76 -22.35
CA ARG A 266 1.24 -14.64 -23.56
C ARG A 266 1.64 -16.01 -24.14
N ALA A 267 1.95 -16.97 -23.28
CA ALA A 267 2.26 -18.35 -23.70
C ALA A 267 1.07 -19.08 -24.34
N HIS A 268 -0.15 -18.55 -24.21
CA HIS A 268 -1.38 -19.09 -24.80
C HIS A 268 -2.01 -18.11 -25.82
N ASP A 269 -1.18 -17.32 -26.51
CA ASP A 269 -1.54 -16.45 -27.65
C ASP A 269 -2.57 -15.35 -27.33
N HIS A 270 -2.73 -14.97 -26.05
CA HIS A 270 -3.53 -13.80 -25.71
C HIS A 270 -2.80 -12.50 -26.11
N GLY A 271 -3.51 -11.62 -26.81
CA GLY A 271 -3.00 -10.32 -27.24
C GLY A 271 -2.73 -9.37 -26.06
N MET A 272 -1.91 -8.34 -26.31
CA MET A 272 -1.55 -7.33 -25.30
C MET A 272 -2.77 -6.58 -24.76
N ASP A 273 -3.81 -6.38 -25.57
CA ASP A 273 -5.06 -5.73 -25.17
C ASP A 273 -5.81 -6.57 -24.11
N ALA A 274 -5.86 -7.89 -24.29
CA ALA A 274 -6.47 -8.80 -23.33
C ALA A 274 -5.69 -8.81 -21.99
N ILE A 275 -4.36 -8.83 -22.05
CA ILE A 275 -3.50 -8.74 -20.86
C ILE A 275 -3.71 -7.42 -20.14
N GLY A 276 -3.76 -6.31 -20.86
CA GLY A 276 -4.02 -4.98 -20.32
C GLY A 276 -5.38 -4.88 -19.63
N LEU A 277 -6.43 -5.46 -20.26
CA LEU A 277 -7.78 -5.51 -19.69
C LEU A 277 -7.81 -6.29 -18.38
N VAL A 278 -7.22 -7.49 -18.33
CA VAL A 278 -7.17 -8.33 -17.13
C VAL A 278 -6.47 -7.63 -15.98
N ILE A 279 -5.31 -6.99 -16.25
CA ILE A 279 -4.55 -6.24 -15.24
C ILE A 279 -5.35 -5.02 -14.77
N GLY A 280 -5.98 -4.29 -15.68
CA GLY A 280 -6.79 -3.10 -15.38
C GLY A 280 -7.98 -3.43 -14.49
N LEU A 281 -8.76 -4.46 -14.83
CA LEU A 281 -9.90 -4.91 -14.02
C LEU A 281 -9.48 -5.40 -12.63
N ARG A 282 -8.34 -6.09 -12.54
CA ARG A 282 -7.76 -6.49 -11.25
C ARG A 282 -7.38 -5.28 -10.39
N ILE A 283 -6.70 -4.27 -10.98
CA ILE A 283 -6.35 -3.03 -10.24
C ILE A 283 -7.62 -2.34 -9.77
N GLY A 284 -8.66 -2.28 -10.60
CA GLY A 284 -9.98 -1.80 -10.19
C GLY A 284 -10.53 -2.56 -8.99
N ALA A 285 -10.50 -3.90 -9.04
CA ALA A 285 -10.96 -4.76 -7.95
C ALA A 285 -10.11 -4.66 -6.67
N MET A 286 -8.86 -4.24 -6.77
CA MET A 286 -8.00 -3.97 -5.60
C MET A 286 -8.43 -2.72 -4.81
N TRP A 287 -8.86 -1.69 -5.49
CA TRP A 287 -9.04 -0.38 -4.87
C TRP A 287 -10.49 0.07 -4.76
N LEU A 288 -11.32 -0.10 -5.82
CA LEU A 288 -12.71 0.36 -5.86
C LEU A 288 -13.59 -0.23 -4.74
N PRO A 289 -13.47 -1.53 -4.36
CA PRO A 289 -14.30 -2.09 -3.30
C PRO A 289 -14.07 -1.41 -1.95
N SER A 290 -12.95 -0.70 -1.76
CA SER A 290 -12.68 0.07 -0.55
C SER A 290 -13.79 1.09 -0.23
N LEU A 291 -14.60 1.52 -1.21
CA LEU A 291 -15.81 2.32 -0.96
C LEU A 291 -16.75 1.66 0.07
N PHE A 292 -16.83 0.35 0.06
CA PHE A 292 -17.76 -0.42 0.89
C PHE A 292 -17.04 -1.29 1.93
N THR A 293 -15.86 -1.81 1.59
CA THR A 293 -15.11 -2.77 2.42
C THR A 293 -14.84 -2.23 3.82
N GLY A 294 -14.48 -0.96 3.94
CA GLY A 294 -14.25 -0.34 5.25
C GLY A 294 -15.48 -0.30 6.12
N THR A 295 -16.61 0.11 5.55
CA THR A 295 -17.89 0.12 6.26
C THR A 295 -18.34 -1.31 6.60
N LEU A 296 -18.08 -2.26 5.70
CA LEU A 296 -18.40 -3.67 5.92
C LEU A 296 -17.55 -4.25 7.05
N ALA A 297 -16.24 -3.94 7.09
CA ALA A 297 -15.34 -4.32 8.16
C ALA A 297 -15.74 -3.71 9.51
N ASP A 298 -16.29 -2.50 9.51
CA ASP A 298 -16.77 -1.85 10.73
C ASP A 298 -18.08 -2.46 11.23
N LYS A 299 -18.99 -2.90 10.32
CA LYS A 299 -20.29 -3.47 10.67
C LYS A 299 -20.25 -4.96 11.00
N LEU A 300 -19.58 -5.77 10.18
CA LEU A 300 -19.48 -7.22 10.33
C LEU A 300 -18.39 -7.64 11.32
N GLY A 301 -17.41 -6.75 11.54
CA GLY A 301 -16.23 -7.04 12.35
C GLY A 301 -15.01 -7.41 11.49
N ARG A 302 -13.82 -7.37 12.11
CA ARG A 302 -12.53 -7.57 11.43
C ARG A 302 -12.30 -9.03 11.05
N THR A 303 -12.63 -9.96 11.97
CA THR A 303 -12.42 -11.41 11.77
C THR A 303 -13.21 -11.97 10.58
N PRO A 304 -14.52 -11.70 10.41
CA PRO A 304 -15.26 -12.11 9.21
C PRO A 304 -14.65 -11.59 7.91
N MET A 305 -14.12 -10.37 7.91
CA MET A 305 -13.46 -9.80 6.73
C MET A 305 -12.12 -10.48 6.43
N VAL A 306 -11.35 -10.90 7.43
CA VAL A 306 -10.14 -11.72 7.25
C VAL A 306 -10.50 -13.08 6.65
N ILE A 307 -11.57 -13.72 7.12
CA ILE A 307 -12.06 -14.99 6.57
C ILE A 307 -12.52 -14.79 5.12
N ALA A 308 -13.27 -13.73 4.84
CA ALA A 308 -13.70 -13.40 3.48
C ALA A 308 -12.50 -13.18 2.55
N SER A 309 -11.44 -12.49 3.01
CA SER A 309 -10.19 -12.36 2.27
C SER A 309 -9.59 -13.73 1.95
N GLY A 310 -9.46 -14.60 2.95
CA GLY A 310 -8.91 -15.95 2.77
C GLY A 310 -9.69 -16.78 1.77
N VAL A 311 -11.01 -16.83 1.92
CA VAL A 311 -11.90 -17.57 1.01
C VAL A 311 -11.80 -17.03 -0.43
N THR A 312 -11.83 -15.70 -0.57
CA THR A 312 -11.78 -15.07 -1.91
C THR A 312 -10.44 -15.32 -2.59
N LEU A 313 -9.31 -15.26 -1.86
CA LEU A 313 -7.97 -15.55 -2.40
C LEU A 313 -7.80 -17.04 -2.75
N LEU A 314 -8.33 -17.93 -1.92
CA LEU A 314 -8.34 -19.37 -2.23
C LEU A 314 -9.13 -19.65 -3.52
N LEU A 315 -10.34 -19.09 -3.64
CA LEU A 315 -11.15 -19.22 -4.86
C LEU A 315 -10.44 -18.61 -6.07
N ALA A 316 -9.78 -17.47 -5.92
CA ALA A 316 -8.99 -16.85 -6.98
C ALA A 316 -7.86 -17.78 -7.47
N GLY A 317 -7.10 -18.37 -6.53
CA GLY A 317 -6.02 -19.30 -6.85
C GLY A 317 -6.50 -20.58 -7.52
N LEU A 318 -7.59 -21.17 -7.02
CA LEU A 318 -8.21 -22.36 -7.63
C LEU A 318 -8.75 -22.04 -9.03
N LEU A 319 -9.46 -20.91 -9.17
CA LEU A 319 -10.00 -20.52 -10.47
C LEU A 319 -8.88 -20.23 -11.47
N ALA A 320 -7.82 -19.54 -11.07
CA ALA A 320 -6.64 -19.29 -11.92
C ALA A 320 -5.94 -20.60 -12.34
N ALA A 321 -5.91 -21.60 -11.44
CA ALA A 321 -5.29 -22.89 -11.70
C ALA A 321 -6.07 -23.79 -12.67
N PHE A 322 -7.39 -23.75 -12.59
CA PHE A 322 -8.27 -24.66 -13.37
C PHE A 322 -9.01 -23.96 -14.52
N ALA A 323 -8.84 -22.65 -14.69
CA ALA A 323 -9.37 -21.95 -15.87
C ALA A 323 -8.72 -22.52 -17.14
N PRO A 324 -9.52 -22.87 -18.17
CA PRO A 324 -8.97 -23.16 -19.49
C PRO A 324 -8.12 -21.99 -19.96
N ALA A 325 -6.96 -22.28 -20.53
CA ALA A 325 -5.96 -21.26 -20.89
C ALA A 325 -6.49 -20.23 -21.91
N ASP A 326 -7.44 -20.64 -22.76
CA ASP A 326 -8.13 -19.84 -23.77
C ASP A 326 -9.30 -19.01 -23.18
N SER A 327 -9.73 -19.30 -21.95
CA SER A 327 -10.87 -18.63 -21.33
C SER A 327 -10.49 -17.30 -20.66
N LEU A 328 -10.48 -16.23 -21.45
CA LEU A 328 -10.25 -14.87 -20.95
C LEU A 328 -11.20 -14.48 -19.80
N GLY A 329 -12.47 -14.86 -19.89
CA GLY A 329 -13.48 -14.54 -18.87
C GLY A 329 -13.18 -15.14 -17.50
N LEU A 330 -12.71 -16.40 -17.44
CA LEU A 330 -12.35 -17.05 -16.18
C LEU A 330 -11.04 -16.48 -15.60
N LEU A 331 -10.08 -16.13 -16.45
CA LEU A 331 -8.86 -15.44 -16.02
C LEU A 331 -9.17 -14.04 -15.45
N ILE A 332 -10.06 -13.29 -16.10
CA ILE A 332 -10.55 -12.00 -15.55
C ILE A 332 -11.17 -12.22 -14.18
N LEU A 333 -12.10 -13.16 -14.05
CA LEU A 333 -12.77 -13.43 -12.78
C LEU A 333 -11.77 -13.84 -11.68
N ALA A 334 -10.81 -14.70 -12.00
CA ALA A 334 -9.75 -15.09 -11.05
C ALA A 334 -8.95 -13.87 -10.55
N LEU A 335 -8.54 -12.99 -11.46
CA LEU A 335 -7.75 -11.81 -11.11
C LEU A 335 -8.57 -10.73 -10.38
N VAL A 336 -9.85 -10.59 -10.70
CA VAL A 336 -10.80 -9.72 -9.97
C VAL A 336 -10.98 -10.24 -8.54
N LEU A 337 -11.20 -11.55 -8.35
CA LEU A 337 -11.25 -12.16 -7.02
C LEU A 337 -9.92 -11.98 -6.27
N LEU A 338 -8.79 -12.11 -6.95
CA LEU A 338 -7.47 -11.88 -6.36
C LEU A 338 -7.33 -10.45 -5.82
N GLY A 339 -7.73 -9.46 -6.61
CA GLY A 339 -7.73 -8.05 -6.21
C GLY A 339 -8.68 -7.78 -5.03
N LEU A 340 -9.88 -8.34 -5.08
CA LEU A 340 -10.90 -8.20 -4.04
C LEU A 340 -10.46 -8.83 -2.72
N GLY A 341 -9.89 -10.04 -2.77
CA GLY A 341 -9.38 -10.74 -1.59
C GLY A 341 -8.23 -9.98 -0.91
N TRP A 342 -7.33 -9.41 -1.71
CA TRP A 342 -6.28 -8.53 -1.19
C TRP A 342 -6.86 -7.27 -0.53
N ASN A 343 -7.86 -6.64 -1.13
CA ASN A 343 -8.54 -5.47 -0.57
C ASN A 343 -9.15 -5.79 0.81
N PHE A 344 -9.87 -6.89 0.93
CA PHE A 344 -10.46 -7.32 2.20
C PHE A 344 -9.39 -7.53 3.27
N GLY A 345 -8.30 -8.22 2.94
CA GLY A 345 -7.19 -8.48 3.86
C GLY A 345 -6.46 -7.23 4.30
N LEU A 346 -6.20 -6.30 3.38
CA LEU A 346 -5.51 -5.06 3.70
C LEU A 346 -6.36 -4.12 4.56
N VAL A 347 -7.65 -3.96 4.24
CA VAL A 347 -8.56 -3.11 5.01
C VAL A 347 -8.80 -3.68 6.41
N ALA A 348 -9.11 -4.97 6.52
CA ALA A 348 -9.30 -5.64 7.80
C ALA A 348 -8.01 -5.64 8.63
N GLY A 349 -6.87 -5.97 8.02
CA GLY A 349 -5.56 -5.92 8.66
C GLY A 349 -5.21 -4.52 9.16
N THR A 350 -5.47 -3.48 8.36
CA THR A 350 -5.25 -2.09 8.79
C THR A 350 -6.09 -1.74 10.02
N ALA A 351 -7.36 -2.13 10.05
CA ALA A 351 -8.20 -1.90 11.22
C ALA A 351 -7.73 -2.69 12.44
N LEU A 352 -7.33 -3.96 12.27
CA LEU A 352 -6.80 -4.81 13.35
C LEU A 352 -5.54 -4.23 13.98
N VAL A 353 -4.56 -3.74 13.20
CA VAL A 353 -3.34 -3.15 13.77
C VAL A 353 -3.64 -1.86 14.53
N VAL A 354 -4.60 -1.08 14.07
CA VAL A 354 -5.04 0.14 14.77
C VAL A 354 -5.76 -0.20 16.07
N ASP A 355 -6.58 -1.25 16.08
CA ASP A 355 -7.28 -1.74 17.27
C ASP A 355 -6.32 -2.36 18.30
N ALA A 356 -5.22 -2.99 17.85
CA ALA A 356 -4.24 -3.70 18.69
C ALA A 356 -3.09 -2.80 19.18
N THR A 357 -3.05 -1.52 18.81
CA THR A 357 -1.95 -0.61 19.14
C THR A 357 -2.45 0.65 19.82
N VAL A 358 -1.69 1.11 20.81
CA VAL A 358 -1.90 2.45 21.41
C VAL A 358 -1.24 3.52 20.53
N PRO A 359 -1.71 4.77 20.55
CA PRO A 359 -1.13 5.85 19.72
C PRO A 359 0.38 5.98 19.86
N GLN A 360 0.96 5.75 21.05
CA GLN A 360 2.38 5.89 21.32
C GLN A 360 3.28 4.94 20.52
N ASN A 361 2.82 3.71 20.21
CA ASN A 361 3.62 2.71 19.47
C ASN A 361 3.08 2.43 18.06
N ARG A 362 1.91 2.95 17.71
CA ARG A 362 1.17 2.65 16.48
C ARG A 362 1.98 2.91 15.19
N PRO A 363 2.57 4.10 14.95
CA PRO A 363 3.26 4.35 13.69
C PRO A 363 4.51 3.48 13.49
N LYS A 364 5.22 3.15 14.57
CA LYS A 364 6.36 2.23 14.52
C LYS A 364 5.91 0.81 14.12
N THR A 365 4.83 0.31 14.73
CA THR A 365 4.27 -1.01 14.42
C THR A 365 3.75 -1.05 12.99
N GLN A 366 3.01 -0.03 12.56
CA GLN A 366 2.51 0.11 11.19
C GLN A 366 3.65 0.12 10.16
N GLY A 367 4.69 0.94 10.39
CA GLY A 367 5.86 0.98 9.51
C GLY A 367 6.58 -0.36 9.42
N THR A 368 6.72 -1.10 10.52
CA THR A 368 7.32 -2.44 10.53
C THR A 368 6.49 -3.45 9.73
N ILE A 369 5.16 -3.42 9.87
CA ILE A 369 4.26 -4.29 9.10
C ILE A 369 4.34 -3.96 7.60
N ASP A 370 4.40 -2.68 7.24
CA ASP A 370 4.53 -2.27 5.84
C ASP A 370 5.88 -2.65 5.22
N VAL A 371 6.96 -2.69 6.03
CA VAL A 371 8.24 -3.31 5.61
C VAL A 371 8.05 -4.78 5.26
N LEU A 372 7.38 -5.54 6.15
CA LEU A 372 7.11 -6.96 5.91
C LEU A 372 6.25 -7.17 4.66
N ILE A 373 5.24 -6.33 4.42
CA ILE A 373 4.40 -6.36 3.21
C ILE A 373 5.26 -6.10 1.96
N ALA A 374 6.16 -5.09 1.99
CA ALA A 374 7.01 -4.78 0.85
C ALA A 374 7.98 -5.92 0.54
N LEU A 375 8.66 -6.47 1.58
CA LEU A 375 9.57 -7.60 1.42
C LEU A 375 8.84 -8.88 0.97
N ALA A 376 7.62 -9.11 1.48
CA ALA A 376 6.77 -10.22 1.07
C ALA A 376 6.36 -10.10 -0.40
N GLY A 377 6.07 -8.89 -0.88
CA GLY A 377 5.81 -8.62 -2.29
C GLY A 377 7.03 -8.92 -3.16
N ALA A 378 8.22 -8.45 -2.77
CA ALA A 378 9.47 -8.72 -3.48
C ALA A 378 9.78 -10.22 -3.52
N GLY A 379 9.75 -10.88 -2.36
CA GLY A 379 10.02 -12.32 -2.25
C GLY A 379 9.00 -13.16 -3.01
N GLY A 380 7.70 -12.82 -2.91
CA GLY A 380 6.64 -13.48 -3.64
C GLY A 380 6.79 -13.35 -5.16
N GLY A 381 7.19 -12.17 -5.65
CA GLY A 381 7.46 -11.95 -7.08
C GLY A 381 8.61 -12.81 -7.60
N VAL A 382 9.75 -12.80 -6.90
CA VAL A 382 10.92 -13.61 -7.27
C VAL A 382 10.60 -15.11 -7.19
N ALA A 383 10.00 -15.55 -6.08
CA ALA A 383 9.64 -16.95 -5.88
C ALA A 383 8.65 -17.45 -6.93
N SER A 384 7.69 -16.59 -7.36
CA SER A 384 6.68 -16.99 -8.36
C SER A 384 7.30 -17.35 -9.70
N GLY A 385 8.32 -16.59 -10.14
CA GLY A 385 9.06 -16.91 -11.37
C GLY A 385 9.78 -18.25 -11.27
N ALA A 386 10.48 -18.50 -10.15
CA ALA A 386 11.17 -19.76 -9.90
C ALA A 386 10.20 -20.95 -9.86
N VAL A 387 9.06 -20.81 -9.15
CA VAL A 387 8.05 -21.87 -9.06
C VAL A 387 7.45 -22.14 -10.44
N MET A 388 7.06 -21.09 -11.18
CA MET A 388 6.47 -21.25 -12.51
C MET A 388 7.44 -21.93 -13.47
N HIS A 389 8.73 -21.56 -13.44
CA HIS A 389 9.75 -22.19 -14.28
C HIS A 389 9.98 -23.68 -13.94
N ALA A 390 10.01 -23.99 -12.62
CA ALA A 390 10.26 -25.37 -12.16
C ALA A 390 9.04 -26.28 -12.27
N THR A 391 7.81 -25.72 -12.34
CA THR A 391 6.57 -26.49 -12.32
C THR A 391 5.58 -26.01 -13.39
N SER A 392 4.61 -25.19 -12.99
CA SER A 392 3.60 -24.61 -13.91
C SER A 392 2.86 -23.43 -13.23
N TYR A 393 2.12 -22.64 -14.04
CA TYR A 393 1.21 -21.62 -13.54
C TYR A 393 0.10 -22.22 -12.65
N GLN A 394 -0.36 -23.43 -13.00
CA GLN A 394 -1.37 -24.14 -12.21
C GLN A 394 -0.89 -24.46 -10.79
N VAL A 395 0.33 -25.03 -10.66
CA VAL A 395 0.93 -25.35 -9.35
C VAL A 395 1.17 -24.08 -8.54
N LEU A 396 1.66 -23.00 -9.17
CA LEU A 396 1.84 -21.70 -8.54
C LEU A 396 0.52 -21.15 -7.99
N SER A 397 -0.55 -21.22 -8.79
CA SER A 397 -1.87 -20.67 -8.43
C SER A 397 -2.54 -21.47 -7.31
N ILE A 398 -2.45 -22.81 -7.32
CA ILE A 398 -2.92 -23.66 -6.23
C ILE A 398 -2.11 -23.39 -4.96
N GLY A 399 -0.77 -23.36 -5.06
CA GLY A 399 0.11 -23.09 -3.94
C GLY A 399 -0.16 -21.72 -3.31
N GLY A 400 -0.30 -20.69 -4.14
CA GLY A 400 -0.69 -19.36 -3.70
C GLY A 400 -2.05 -19.36 -2.99
N GLY A 401 -3.08 -19.92 -3.62
CA GLY A 401 -4.43 -20.01 -3.05
C GLY A 401 -4.46 -20.79 -1.73
N THR A 402 -3.76 -21.91 -1.65
CA THR A 402 -3.71 -22.74 -0.42
C THR A 402 -2.88 -22.12 0.70
N LEU A 403 -1.88 -21.29 0.39
CA LEU A 403 -1.09 -20.58 1.39
C LEU A 403 -1.96 -19.74 2.34
N VAL A 404 -3.08 -19.22 1.86
CA VAL A 404 -4.03 -18.45 2.68
C VAL A 404 -4.67 -19.29 3.78
N THR A 405 -4.74 -20.62 3.65
CA THR A 405 -5.28 -21.49 4.69
C THR A 405 -4.47 -21.43 5.98
N LEU A 406 -3.22 -20.94 5.94
CA LEU A 406 -2.42 -20.64 7.13
C LEU A 406 -3.05 -19.56 8.02
N LEU A 407 -4.01 -18.79 7.52
CA LEU A 407 -4.80 -17.88 8.35
C LEU A 407 -5.69 -18.63 9.35
N ILE A 408 -6.10 -19.87 9.06
CA ILE A 408 -6.96 -20.67 9.92
C ILE A 408 -6.29 -20.91 11.30
N PRO A 409 -5.10 -21.55 11.39
CA PRO A 409 -4.44 -21.74 12.68
C PRO A 409 -4.10 -20.41 13.38
N VAL A 410 -3.77 -19.36 12.64
CA VAL A 410 -3.48 -18.04 13.20
C VAL A 410 -4.72 -17.42 13.86
N LEU A 411 -5.89 -17.54 13.25
CA LEU A 411 -7.15 -17.05 13.84
C LEU A 411 -7.57 -17.88 15.06
N PHE A 412 -7.38 -19.22 15.03
CA PHE A 412 -7.64 -20.07 16.19
C PHE A 412 -6.70 -19.74 17.35
N TRP A 413 -5.41 -19.57 17.10
CA TRP A 413 -4.46 -19.16 18.12
C TRP A 413 -4.84 -17.82 18.76
N ALA A 414 -5.16 -16.82 17.94
CA ALA A 414 -5.56 -15.50 18.43
C ALA A 414 -6.83 -15.54 19.30
N ARG A 415 -7.78 -16.42 18.95
CA ARG A 415 -9.01 -16.60 19.74
C ARG A 415 -8.74 -17.21 21.13
N ASN A 416 -7.76 -18.10 21.22
CA ASN A 416 -7.39 -18.74 22.48
C ASN A 416 -6.66 -17.77 23.43
N GLU A 417 -5.84 -16.88 22.89
CA GLU A 417 -5.11 -15.87 23.68
C GLU A 417 -6.00 -14.71 24.16
N GLN A 418 -7.20 -14.56 23.60
CA GLN A 418 -8.17 -13.54 24.00
C GLN A 418 -9.19 -14.05 25.04
N ARG A 419 -9.18 -15.37 25.33
CA ARG A 419 -10.00 -16.01 26.38
C ARG A 419 -9.25 -16.10 27.70
#